data_c7a18843a7d72dda00c53cf4e15f70e9
#
_entry.id   c7a18843a7d72dda00c53cf4e15f70e9
#
_cell.length_a   1.000
_cell.length_b   1.000
_cell.length_c   1.000
_cell.angle_alpha   90.00
_cell.angle_beta   90.00
_cell.angle_gamma   90.00
#
_symmetry.space_group_name_H-M   'P 1'
#
loop_
_entity.id
_entity.type
_entity.pdbx_description
1 polymer ?
#
loop_
_entity_poly.entity_id
_entity_poly.type
_entity_poly.pdbx_seq_one_letter_code
_entity_poly.pdbx_strand_id
1 'polypeptide(L)'
;MITIYIQGGLGNQLFQIFTLIAASLENKIPFYFTSYKPDEVSPHDENSKRPTYWNNFLNSLNKFVKPRENTQGSQLIQEKKPFSFDPFSISIGQKTVLFGYFQSYKYFDQHYNSILKFCKIPQQILIIKDEFKILLERNNCQLVSIHFRIGDYAYSKGAHTILSMDYYVKA
;
A
#
# COMPACT_ATOMS: atom_id res chain seq x y z
N MET A 1 -3.93 4.96 20.32
CA MET A 1 -3.66 5.48 18.97
C MET A 1 -2.77 4.50 18.21
N ILE A 2 -3.04 4.22 16.94
CA ILE A 2 -2.29 3.25 16.13
C ILE A 2 -1.67 3.91 14.89
N THR A 3 -0.48 3.46 14.49
CA THR A 3 0.22 3.90 13.28
C THR A 3 0.93 2.74 12.60
N ILE A 4 1.41 2.95 11.37
CA ILE A 4 2.18 1.96 10.62
C ILE A 4 3.35 2.65 9.89
N TYR A 5 4.46 1.95 9.75
CA TYR A 5 5.56 2.38 8.89
C TYR A 5 5.25 2.01 7.44
N ILE A 6 5.00 3.04 6.62
CA ILE A 6 4.73 2.87 5.20
C ILE A 6 6.04 2.62 4.44
N GLN A 7 6.07 1.55 3.65
CA GLN A 7 7.27 1.14 2.90
C GLN A 7 6.89 0.39 1.60
N GLY A 8 7.85 0.30 0.68
CA GLY A 8 7.66 -0.40 -0.59
C GLY A 8 6.88 0.39 -1.63
N GLY A 9 6.52 -0.26 -2.74
CA GLY A 9 5.73 0.32 -3.83
C GLY A 9 4.26 0.52 -3.46
N LEU A 10 3.47 1.14 -4.36
CA LEU A 10 2.06 1.48 -4.14
C LEU A 10 1.23 0.30 -3.63
N GLY A 11 1.37 -0.89 -4.23
CA GLY A 11 0.62 -2.08 -3.79
C GLY A 11 0.91 -2.43 -2.33
N ASN A 12 2.19 -2.44 -1.93
CA ASN A 12 2.59 -2.68 -0.54
C ASN A 12 2.04 -1.61 0.40
N GLN A 13 2.11 -0.34 -0.01
CA GLN A 13 1.55 0.77 0.77
C GLN A 13 0.04 0.62 0.96
N LEU A 14 -0.70 0.17 -0.06
CA LEU A 14 -2.15 -0.07 0.06
C LEU A 14 -2.47 -1.19 1.05
N PHE A 15 -1.73 -2.30 1.06
CA PHE A 15 -1.91 -3.34 2.06
C PHE A 15 -1.71 -2.80 3.48
N GLN A 16 -0.67 -2.03 3.71
CA GLN A 16 -0.35 -1.42 4.99
C GLN A 16 -1.42 -0.41 5.43
N ILE A 17 -1.84 0.46 4.52
CA ILE A 17 -2.88 1.47 4.76
C ILE A 17 -4.20 0.81 5.12
N PHE A 18 -4.62 -0.20 4.36
CA PHE A 18 -5.90 -0.88 4.55
C PHE A 18 -5.90 -1.66 5.87
N THR A 19 -4.80 -2.33 6.20
CA THR A 19 -4.63 -3.03 7.49
C THR A 19 -4.72 -2.05 8.66
N LEU A 20 -4.06 -0.91 8.59
CA LEU A 20 -4.12 0.10 9.65
C LEU A 20 -5.54 0.65 9.85
N ILE A 21 -6.23 0.98 8.75
CA ILE A 21 -7.60 1.51 8.83
C ILE A 21 -8.54 0.44 9.39
N ALA A 22 -8.43 -0.82 8.93
CA ALA A 22 -9.24 -1.92 9.44
C ALA A 22 -9.02 -2.11 10.95
N ALA A 23 -7.77 -2.19 11.39
CA ALA A 23 -7.43 -2.32 12.80
C ALA A 23 -7.94 -1.14 13.65
N SER A 24 -7.92 0.07 13.11
CA SER A 24 -8.51 1.25 13.74
C SER A 24 -10.02 1.13 13.89
N LEU A 25 -10.73 0.66 12.86
CA LEU A 25 -12.18 0.47 12.88
C LEU A 25 -12.59 -0.60 13.88
N GLU A 26 -11.94 -1.76 13.85
CA GLU A 26 -12.22 -2.91 14.73
C GLU A 26 -12.05 -2.55 16.21
N ASN A 27 -10.97 -1.85 16.53
CA ASN A 27 -10.64 -1.51 17.90
C ASN A 27 -11.18 -0.15 18.34
N LYS A 28 -11.82 0.63 17.47
CA LYS A 28 -12.31 2.01 17.72
C LYS A 28 -11.20 2.93 18.24
N ILE A 29 -10.00 2.80 17.68
CA ILE A 29 -8.81 3.56 18.09
C ILE A 29 -8.42 4.51 16.96
N PRO A 30 -8.16 5.79 17.22
CA PRO A 30 -7.70 6.72 16.19
C PRO A 30 -6.35 6.31 15.63
N PHE A 31 -6.17 6.53 14.30
CA PHE A 31 -4.95 6.23 13.58
C PHE A 31 -4.32 7.47 12.95
N TYR A 32 -3.07 7.34 12.54
CA TYR A 32 -2.36 8.27 11.68
C TYR A 32 -1.29 7.54 10.88
N PHE A 33 -0.86 8.16 9.78
CA PHE A 33 0.29 7.72 9.00
C PHE A 33 1.49 8.57 9.37
N THR A 34 2.67 7.98 9.45
CA THR A 34 3.91 8.74 9.59
C THR A 34 4.34 9.27 8.23
N SER A 35 4.75 10.55 8.20
CA SER A 35 5.41 11.08 7.00
C SER A 35 6.74 10.35 6.83
N TYR A 36 6.94 9.79 5.65
CA TYR A 36 8.26 9.37 5.21
C TYR A 36 9.03 10.64 4.81
N LYS A 37 10.22 10.85 5.35
CA LYS A 37 11.09 11.86 4.75
C LYS A 37 11.46 11.35 3.36
N PRO A 38 11.33 12.15 2.29
CA PRO A 38 11.68 11.73 0.93
C PRO A 38 13.11 11.19 0.79
N ASP A 39 13.96 11.53 1.75
CA ASP A 39 15.39 11.16 1.80
C ASP A 39 15.68 9.94 2.69
N GLU A 40 14.70 9.42 3.43
CA GLU A 40 14.88 8.19 4.20
C GLU A 40 14.75 7.00 3.23
N VAL A 41 15.89 6.42 2.93
CA VAL A 41 16.03 5.16 2.19
C VAL A 41 15.31 4.06 2.97
N SER A 42 14.51 3.24 2.28
CA SER A 42 13.98 2.03 2.89
C SER A 42 15.15 1.21 3.44
N PRO A 43 15.12 0.73 4.70
CA PRO A 43 16.24 -0.03 5.27
C PRO A 43 16.58 -1.30 4.48
N HIS A 44 15.74 -1.70 3.53
CA HIS A 44 15.91 -2.90 2.70
C HIS A 44 16.30 -2.62 1.25
N ASP A 45 16.39 -1.34 0.84
CA ASP A 45 16.67 -1.00 -0.56
C ASP A 45 17.36 0.36 -0.65
N GLU A 46 18.67 0.36 -0.45
CA GLU A 46 19.52 1.56 -0.50
C GLU A 46 19.48 2.27 -1.87
N ASN A 47 18.98 1.62 -2.91
CA ASN A 47 18.98 2.12 -4.29
C ASN A 47 17.62 2.49 -4.85
N SER A 48 16.50 2.20 -4.19
CA SER A 48 15.18 2.55 -4.68
C SER A 48 14.43 3.47 -3.72
N LYS A 49 14.48 4.77 -4.00
CA LYS A 49 13.60 5.76 -3.38
C LYS A 49 12.17 5.46 -3.84
N ARG A 50 11.37 4.85 -2.98
CA ARG A 50 9.96 4.60 -3.26
C ARG A 50 9.14 5.84 -2.92
N PRO A 51 8.41 6.42 -3.88
CA PRO A 51 7.58 7.58 -3.60
C PRO A 51 6.43 7.22 -2.66
N THR A 52 6.01 8.19 -1.86
CA THR A 52 4.69 8.18 -1.23
C THR A 52 3.68 8.84 -2.18
N TYR A 53 2.41 8.50 -2.02
CA TYR A 53 1.34 8.94 -2.93
C TYR A 53 0.35 9.91 -2.26
N TRP A 54 0.78 10.56 -1.16
CA TRP A 54 -0.05 11.48 -0.38
C TRP A 54 -0.50 12.73 -1.13
N ASN A 55 0.27 13.16 -2.14
CA ASN A 55 -0.03 14.37 -2.92
C ASN A 55 -0.79 14.07 -4.23
N ASN A 56 -1.09 12.80 -4.51
CA ASN A 56 -1.80 12.38 -5.71
C ASN A 56 -2.85 11.32 -5.39
N PHE A 57 -2.60 10.04 -5.67
CA PHE A 57 -3.56 8.95 -5.53
C PHE A 57 -4.12 8.79 -4.10
N LEU A 58 -3.34 9.06 -3.06
CA LEU A 58 -3.74 8.96 -1.65
C LEU A 58 -4.05 10.33 -1.01
N ASN A 59 -4.31 11.36 -1.81
CA ASN A 59 -4.52 12.72 -1.31
C ASN A 59 -5.67 12.83 -0.29
N SER A 60 -6.70 12.01 -0.42
CA SER A 60 -7.80 11.96 0.56
C SER A 60 -7.33 11.59 1.98
N LEU A 61 -6.20 10.91 2.10
CA LEU A 61 -5.61 10.46 3.36
C LEU A 61 -4.54 11.42 3.91
N ASN A 62 -4.13 12.44 3.14
CA ASN A 62 -3.03 13.32 3.52
C ASN A 62 -3.25 14.01 4.87
N LYS A 63 -4.50 14.35 5.22
CA LYS A 63 -4.86 14.93 6.51
C LYS A 63 -4.55 14.05 7.74
N PHE A 64 -4.34 12.76 7.53
CA PHE A 64 -3.96 11.82 8.59
C PHE A 64 -2.44 11.58 8.66
N VAL A 65 -1.67 12.20 7.77
CA VAL A 65 -0.21 12.10 7.78
C VAL A 65 0.35 13.06 8.82
N LYS A 66 1.19 12.54 9.71
CA LYS A 66 1.87 13.32 10.76
C LYS A 66 3.37 13.16 10.65
N PRO A 67 4.15 14.12 11.14
CA PRO A 67 5.59 13.94 11.30
C PRO A 67 5.90 12.67 12.10
N ARG A 68 7.03 12.07 11.81
CA ARG A 68 7.50 10.89 12.56
C ARG A 68 7.71 11.27 14.03
N GLU A 69 7.02 10.58 14.91
CA GLU A 69 7.13 10.76 16.33
C GLU A 69 8.04 9.68 16.96
N ASN A 70 8.58 9.97 18.14
CA ASN A 70 9.24 8.95 18.94
C ASN A 70 8.23 7.85 19.31
N THR A 71 8.58 6.61 19.03
CA THR A 71 7.78 5.42 19.31
C THR A 71 8.24 4.64 20.55
N GLN A 72 9.17 5.21 21.31
CA GLN A 72 9.62 4.58 22.56
C GLN A 72 8.45 4.37 23.51
N GLY A 73 8.36 3.18 24.09
CA GLY A 73 7.23 2.78 24.96
C GLY A 73 5.95 2.39 24.23
N SER A 74 5.94 2.38 22.89
CA SER A 74 4.81 1.88 22.11
C SER A 74 4.82 0.36 22.03
N GLN A 75 3.62 -0.24 21.91
CA GLN A 75 3.51 -1.64 21.48
C GLN A 75 3.97 -1.76 20.03
N LEU A 76 4.96 -2.60 19.76
CA LEU A 76 5.37 -2.95 18.39
C LEU A 76 4.72 -4.26 17.98
N ILE A 77 3.93 -4.23 16.91
CA ILE A 77 3.37 -5.42 16.26
C ILE A 77 4.10 -5.61 14.94
N GLN A 78 5.00 -6.57 14.93
CA GLN A 78 5.78 -6.94 13.74
C GLN A 78 5.13 -8.11 13.02
N GLU A 79 4.98 -8.00 11.69
CA GLU A 79 4.58 -9.12 10.83
C GLU A 79 5.60 -10.26 10.93
N LYS A 80 5.15 -11.44 11.34
CA LYS A 80 6.02 -12.60 11.54
C LYS A 80 6.12 -13.49 10.30
N LYS A 81 5.06 -13.52 9.50
CA LYS A 81 4.93 -14.38 8.32
C LYS A 81 4.54 -13.56 7.10
N PRO A 82 5.49 -13.13 6.28
CA PRO A 82 5.19 -12.44 5.02
C PRO A 82 4.22 -13.28 4.14
N PHE A 83 3.35 -12.60 3.40
CA PHE A 83 2.35 -13.18 2.50
C PHE A 83 1.31 -14.10 3.17
N SER A 84 1.22 -14.10 4.49
CA SER A 84 0.29 -14.91 5.26
C SER A 84 -0.50 -14.06 6.23
N PHE A 85 -1.73 -14.46 6.51
CA PHE A 85 -2.51 -13.85 7.58
C PHE A 85 -2.04 -14.37 8.93
N ASP A 86 -1.61 -13.46 9.81
CA ASP A 86 -1.24 -13.75 11.20
C ASP A 86 -1.99 -12.74 12.09
N PRO A 87 -3.09 -13.11 12.74
CA PRO A 87 -3.90 -12.19 13.53
C PRO A 87 -3.09 -11.61 14.69
N PHE A 88 -3.35 -10.36 15.00
CA PHE A 88 -2.70 -9.64 16.09
C PHE A 88 -3.72 -8.94 16.98
N SER A 89 -3.30 -8.63 18.22
CA SER A 89 -4.13 -7.91 19.18
C SER A 89 -3.49 -6.59 19.55
N ILE A 90 -4.31 -5.55 19.69
CA ILE A 90 -3.90 -4.21 20.08
C ILE A 90 -4.20 -3.98 21.56
N SER A 91 -3.21 -3.54 22.32
CA SER A 91 -3.38 -3.19 23.73
C SER A 91 -4.10 -1.86 23.86
N ILE A 92 -5.23 -1.86 24.56
CA ILE A 92 -6.00 -0.64 24.83
C ILE A 92 -5.19 0.30 25.75
N GLY A 93 -5.22 1.59 25.42
CA GLY A 93 -4.54 2.62 26.24
C GLY A 93 -3.07 2.83 25.87
N GLN A 94 -2.48 1.99 25.05
CA GLN A 94 -1.10 2.12 24.59
C GLN A 94 -1.05 2.58 23.12
N LYS A 95 -0.02 3.36 22.77
CA LYS A 95 0.30 3.64 21.37
C LYS A 95 0.81 2.37 20.71
N THR A 96 0.28 2.04 19.55
CA THR A 96 0.66 0.81 18.81
C THR A 96 1.28 1.19 17.47
N VAL A 97 2.35 0.51 17.12
CA VAL A 97 3.06 0.65 15.85
C VAL A 97 3.02 -0.69 15.12
N LEU A 98 2.47 -0.70 13.93
CA LEU A 98 2.53 -1.85 13.02
C LEU A 98 3.80 -1.75 12.17
N PHE A 99 4.51 -2.86 12.02
CA PHE A 99 5.72 -2.97 11.21
C PHE A 99 5.68 -4.24 10.35
N GLY A 100 5.59 -4.06 9.05
CA GLY A 100 5.49 -5.15 8.07
C GLY A 100 4.72 -4.69 6.84
N TYR A 101 4.57 -5.59 5.86
CA TYR A 101 3.80 -5.35 4.64
C TYR A 101 2.34 -5.73 4.77
N PHE A 102 2.02 -6.70 5.63
CA PHE A 102 0.66 -7.22 5.87
C PHE A 102 -0.04 -7.64 4.58
N GLN A 103 0.66 -8.34 3.69
CA GLN A 103 0.23 -8.69 2.34
C GLN A 103 -0.78 -9.86 2.33
N SER A 104 -1.87 -9.69 3.09
CA SER A 104 -3.03 -10.58 3.06
C SER A 104 -4.31 -9.75 3.13
N TYR A 105 -5.25 -9.99 2.21
CA TYR A 105 -6.55 -9.30 2.23
C TYR A 105 -7.35 -9.58 3.51
N LYS A 106 -7.08 -10.67 4.19
CA LYS A 106 -7.77 -11.08 5.43
C LYS A 106 -7.61 -10.10 6.59
N TYR A 107 -6.60 -9.20 6.54
CA TYR A 107 -6.43 -8.15 7.54
C TYR A 107 -7.49 -7.05 7.43
N PHE A 108 -8.18 -6.91 6.29
CA PHE A 108 -9.12 -5.81 6.05
C PHE A 108 -10.39 -6.21 5.29
N ASP A 109 -10.59 -7.48 5.02
CA ASP A 109 -11.71 -8.00 4.21
C ASP A 109 -13.07 -7.54 4.74
N GLN A 110 -13.31 -7.65 6.05
CA GLN A 110 -14.55 -7.22 6.70
C GLN A 110 -14.86 -5.72 6.53
N HIS A 111 -13.84 -4.89 6.35
CA HIS A 111 -13.95 -3.44 6.23
C HIS A 111 -13.66 -2.93 4.81
N TYR A 112 -13.41 -3.81 3.86
CA TYR A 112 -12.90 -3.48 2.52
C TYR A 112 -13.70 -2.36 1.84
N ASN A 113 -15.02 -2.52 1.73
CA ASN A 113 -15.88 -1.52 1.08
C ASN A 113 -15.88 -0.16 1.80
N SER A 114 -15.82 -0.17 3.12
CA SER A 114 -15.73 1.06 3.92
C SER A 114 -14.40 1.77 3.72
N ILE A 115 -13.32 1.01 3.64
CA ILE A 115 -11.96 1.52 3.39
C ILE A 115 -11.87 2.12 1.98
N LEU A 116 -12.39 1.44 0.96
CA LEU A 116 -12.42 1.98 -0.41
C LEU A 116 -13.13 3.34 -0.49
N LYS A 117 -14.30 3.46 0.16
CA LYS A 117 -15.06 4.72 0.24
C LYS A 117 -14.29 5.80 1.00
N PHE A 118 -13.68 5.44 2.13
CA PHE A 118 -12.88 6.36 2.94
C PHE A 118 -11.66 6.89 2.18
N CYS A 119 -10.98 6.03 1.42
CA CYS A 119 -9.86 6.39 0.56
C CYS A 119 -10.27 7.07 -0.75
N LYS A 120 -11.58 7.24 -1.02
CA LYS A 120 -12.14 7.80 -2.27
C LYS A 120 -11.70 7.06 -3.54
N ILE A 121 -11.40 5.77 -3.44
CA ILE A 121 -10.99 4.95 -4.58
C ILE A 121 -12.06 4.90 -5.69
N PRO A 122 -13.38 4.72 -5.40
CA PRO A 122 -14.40 4.72 -6.44
C PRO A 122 -14.44 6.01 -7.26
N GLN A 123 -14.22 7.16 -6.63
CA GLN A 123 -14.18 8.46 -7.32
C GLN A 123 -12.97 8.55 -8.28
N GLN A 124 -11.82 8.05 -7.86
CA GLN A 124 -10.63 8.03 -8.71
C GLN A 124 -10.79 7.08 -9.91
N ILE A 125 -11.44 5.93 -9.72
CA ILE A 125 -11.77 5.02 -10.82
C ILE A 125 -12.67 5.71 -11.84
N LEU A 126 -13.65 6.51 -11.41
CA LEU A 126 -14.49 7.26 -12.34
C LEU A 126 -13.71 8.27 -13.16
N ILE A 127 -12.78 9.01 -12.54
CA ILE A 127 -11.90 9.97 -13.23
C ILE A 127 -11.08 9.23 -14.30
N ILE A 128 -10.44 8.12 -13.94
CA ILE A 128 -9.64 7.32 -14.87
C ILE A 128 -10.49 6.78 -16.02
N LYS A 129 -11.70 6.28 -15.71
CA LYS A 129 -12.62 5.79 -16.75
C LYS A 129 -13.00 6.89 -17.73
N ASP A 130 -13.21 8.11 -17.26
CA ASP A 130 -13.55 9.26 -18.10
C ASP A 130 -12.36 9.66 -19.00
N GLU A 131 -11.16 9.71 -18.45
CA GLU A 131 -9.92 9.96 -19.20
C GLU A 131 -9.69 8.95 -20.33
N PHE A 132 -10.00 7.68 -20.10
CA PHE A 132 -9.83 6.59 -21.06
C PHE A 132 -11.10 6.22 -21.83
N LYS A 133 -12.17 7.00 -21.72
CA LYS A 133 -13.47 6.72 -22.32
C LYS A 133 -13.40 6.36 -23.80
N ILE A 134 -12.69 7.17 -24.61
CA ILE A 134 -12.53 6.93 -26.06
C ILE A 134 -11.87 5.59 -26.33
N LEU A 135 -10.89 5.20 -25.51
CA LEU A 135 -10.19 3.92 -25.64
C LEU A 135 -11.10 2.74 -25.26
N LEU A 136 -11.88 2.90 -24.18
CA LEU A 136 -12.76 1.85 -23.64
C LEU A 136 -14.02 1.63 -24.50
N GLU A 137 -14.50 2.67 -25.22
CA GLU A 137 -15.69 2.63 -26.06
C GLU A 137 -15.42 2.22 -27.52
N ARG A 138 -14.21 1.77 -27.86
CA ARG A 138 -13.90 1.23 -29.16
C ARG A 138 -14.61 -0.11 -29.38
N ASN A 139 -15.84 -0.03 -29.87
CA ASN A 139 -16.83 -1.13 -29.94
C ASN A 139 -16.43 -2.36 -30.76
N ASN A 140 -15.36 -2.33 -31.56
CA ASN A 140 -14.94 -3.42 -32.42
C ASN A 140 -13.52 -3.97 -32.12
N CYS A 141 -12.95 -3.61 -30.96
CA CYS A 141 -11.60 -4.05 -30.61
C CYS A 141 -11.61 -4.72 -29.24
N GLN A 142 -10.98 -5.88 -29.15
CA GLN A 142 -10.62 -6.48 -27.87
C GLN A 142 -9.40 -5.74 -27.32
N LEU A 143 -9.53 -5.17 -26.13
CA LEU A 143 -8.41 -4.52 -25.44
C LEU A 143 -7.58 -5.57 -24.70
N VAL A 144 -6.29 -5.60 -24.98
CA VAL A 144 -5.32 -6.43 -24.27
C VAL A 144 -4.31 -5.53 -23.61
N SER A 145 -4.07 -5.75 -22.32
CA SER A 145 -3.06 -5.03 -21.54
C SER A 145 -1.85 -5.93 -21.32
N ILE A 146 -0.67 -5.42 -21.66
CA ILE A 146 0.61 -6.10 -21.38
C ILE A 146 1.40 -5.23 -20.41
N HIS A 147 1.79 -5.81 -19.27
CA HIS A 147 2.60 -5.14 -18.26
C HIS A 147 4.04 -5.65 -18.28
N PHE A 148 4.97 -4.81 -18.68
CA PHE A 148 6.41 -5.07 -18.60
C PHE A 148 6.95 -4.62 -17.25
N ARG A 149 7.23 -5.57 -16.33
CA ARG A 149 7.82 -5.29 -15.03
C ARG A 149 9.35 -5.34 -15.13
N ILE A 150 9.96 -4.24 -15.54
CA ILE A 150 11.42 -4.11 -15.73
C ILE A 150 11.99 -3.16 -14.68
N GLY A 151 11.84 -1.88 -14.83
CA GLY A 151 12.18 -0.79 -13.91
C GLY A 151 13.26 -1.13 -12.88
N ASP A 152 12.88 -1.00 -11.64
CA ASP A 152 13.69 -1.30 -10.45
C ASP A 152 14.15 -2.75 -10.33
N TYR A 153 13.46 -3.70 -10.99
CA TYR A 153 13.88 -5.11 -11.01
C TYR A 153 15.21 -5.33 -11.72
N ALA A 154 15.57 -4.47 -12.68
CA ALA A 154 16.86 -4.53 -13.36
C ALA A 154 18.06 -4.33 -12.40
N TYR A 155 17.82 -3.65 -11.28
CA TYR A 155 18.86 -3.34 -10.28
C TYR A 155 18.78 -4.24 -9.04
N SER A 156 17.72 -5.04 -8.91
CA SER A 156 17.50 -5.98 -7.80
C SER A 156 18.30 -7.27 -8.00
N LYS A 157 19.58 -7.29 -7.72
CA LYS A 157 20.47 -8.46 -7.90
C LYS A 157 19.86 -9.74 -7.29
N GLY A 158 19.21 -10.56 -8.11
CA GLY A 158 18.70 -11.89 -7.75
C GLY A 158 17.41 -11.94 -6.91
N ALA A 159 16.86 -10.80 -6.45
CA ALA A 159 15.62 -10.79 -5.68
C ALA A 159 14.38 -10.90 -6.58
N HIS A 160 14.47 -10.45 -7.83
CA HIS A 160 13.37 -10.47 -8.79
C HIS A 160 13.86 -10.90 -10.18
N THR A 161 13.10 -11.78 -10.81
CA THR A 161 13.38 -12.24 -12.18
C THR A 161 12.77 -11.28 -13.19
N ILE A 162 13.58 -10.78 -14.13
CA ILE A 162 13.08 -10.10 -15.31
C ILE A 162 12.69 -11.15 -16.33
N LEU A 163 11.44 -11.11 -16.78
CA LEU A 163 10.94 -12.02 -17.80
C LEU A 163 11.51 -11.64 -19.17
N SER A 164 11.90 -12.66 -19.97
CA SER A 164 12.39 -12.46 -21.32
C SER A 164 11.26 -12.05 -22.28
N MET A 165 11.62 -11.48 -23.43
CA MET A 165 10.65 -11.17 -24.49
C MET A 165 9.88 -12.41 -24.94
N ASP A 166 10.51 -13.59 -24.95
CA ASP A 166 9.85 -14.86 -25.32
C ASP A 166 8.67 -15.21 -24.42
N TYR A 167 8.72 -14.81 -23.14
CA TYR A 167 7.59 -14.97 -22.24
C TYR A 167 6.39 -14.16 -22.70
N TYR A 168 6.60 -12.88 -23.05
CA TYR A 168 5.51 -11.99 -23.49
C TYR A 168 4.96 -12.33 -24.86
N VAL A 169 5.80 -12.88 -25.74
CA VAL A 169 5.36 -13.32 -27.08
C VAL A 169 4.52 -14.59 -27.02
N LYS A 170 4.72 -15.44 -26.01
CA LYS A 170 3.98 -16.71 -25.83
C LYS A 170 2.73 -16.57 -24.97
N ALA A 171 2.56 -15.46 -24.26
CA ALA A 171 1.41 -15.19 -23.39
C ALA A 171 0.23 -14.65 -24.18
#